data_18672cb59ad168068a8175cfd6240340
#
_entry.id   18672cb59ad168068a8175cfd6240340
#
_cell.length_a   1.000
_cell.length_b   1.000
_cell.length_c   1.000
_cell.angle_alpha   90.00
_cell.angle_beta   90.00
_cell.angle_gamma   90.00
#
_symmetry.space_group_name_H-M   'P 1'
#
loop_
_entity.id
_entity.type
_entity.pdbx_description
1 polymer ?
#
loop_
_entity_poly.entity_id
_entity_poly.type
_entity_poly.pdbx_seq_one_letter_code
_entity_poly.pdbx_strand_id
1 'polypeptide(L)'
;MIVKTYIIKDDSIFNERKYELRNVSNSLVIRMTAMRARCLSFIIEHAQEEVIGRQELTTALWGSRGNYVNDANLTQLLYLIRKDLKTFGINDLLITIPRKGIQVNDQISIAAADSETSTKPELSIMLFCKKIQALFFSRG
;
A
#
# COMPACT_ATOMS: atom_id res chain seq x y z
N MET A 1 -0.08 -12.33 16.52
CA MET A 1 0.28 -11.04 15.89
C MET A 1 -0.14 -11.02 14.43
N ILE A 2 -0.83 -9.97 14.05
CA ILE A 2 -1.32 -9.85 12.68
C ILE A 2 -0.21 -9.31 11.79
N VAL A 3 0.04 -10.00 10.68
CA VAL A 3 1.00 -9.56 9.68
C VAL A 3 0.24 -8.75 8.65
N LYS A 4 0.65 -7.49 8.45
CA LYS A 4 0.01 -6.61 7.49
C LYS A 4 0.50 -6.94 6.08
N THR A 5 -0.34 -7.58 5.33
CA THR A 5 -0.06 -7.97 3.95
C THR A 5 -1.23 -7.55 3.09
N TYR A 6 -0.94 -6.96 1.95
CA TYR A 6 -1.97 -6.45 1.04
C TYR A 6 -1.69 -6.93 -0.38
N ILE A 7 -2.76 -7.25 -1.09
CA ILE A 7 -2.68 -7.59 -2.51
C ILE A 7 -3.15 -6.36 -3.28
N ILE A 8 -2.26 -5.82 -4.10
CA ILE A 8 -2.53 -4.62 -4.88
C ILE A 8 -2.58 -5.03 -6.34
N LYS A 9 -3.67 -4.64 -7.03
CA LYS A 9 -3.84 -4.91 -8.45
C LYS A 9 -3.67 -6.39 -8.79
N ASP A 10 -4.22 -7.24 -7.95
CA ASP A 10 -4.34 -8.69 -8.15
C ASP A 10 -3.04 -9.50 -8.16
N ASP A 11 -1.91 -8.91 -8.54
CA ASP A 11 -0.67 -9.68 -8.69
C ASP A 11 0.50 -9.14 -7.88
N SER A 12 0.33 -8.07 -7.17
CA SER A 12 1.41 -7.48 -6.36
C SER A 12 1.09 -7.62 -4.89
N ILE A 13 2.04 -8.09 -4.13
CA ILE A 13 1.89 -8.31 -2.70
C ILE A 13 2.80 -7.34 -1.96
N PHE A 14 2.18 -6.52 -1.10
CA PHE A 14 2.92 -5.63 -0.22
C PHE A 14 2.90 -6.24 1.18
N ASN A 15 4.08 -6.53 1.70
CA ASN A 15 4.24 -7.06 3.05
C ASN A 15 4.94 -6.00 3.90
N GLU A 16 4.19 -5.34 4.77
CA GLU A 16 4.73 -4.28 5.60
C GLU A 16 5.82 -4.80 6.54
N ARG A 17 5.62 -5.97 7.10
CA ARG A 17 6.53 -6.52 8.08
C ARG A 17 7.91 -6.80 7.48
N LYS A 18 7.94 -7.25 6.24
CA LYS A 18 9.18 -7.54 5.53
C LYS A 18 9.69 -6.36 4.71
N TYR A 19 8.95 -5.27 4.69
CA TYR A 19 9.28 -4.09 3.89
C TYR A 19 9.47 -4.44 2.42
N GLU A 20 8.55 -5.24 1.87
CA GLU A 20 8.78 -5.68 0.50
C GLU A 20 7.52 -5.64 -0.36
N LEU A 21 7.77 -5.38 -1.65
CA LEU A 21 6.78 -5.53 -2.70
C LEU A 21 7.23 -6.71 -3.55
N ARG A 22 6.32 -7.63 -3.81
CA ARG A 22 6.59 -8.81 -4.61
C ARG A 22 5.51 -8.99 -5.65
N ASN A 23 5.92 -9.33 -6.87
CA ASN A 23 4.97 -9.65 -7.93
C ASN A 23 4.91 -11.16 -8.08
N VAL A 24 3.71 -11.74 -7.99
CA VAL A 24 3.56 -13.18 -8.05
C VAL A 24 3.69 -13.74 -9.45
N SER A 25 3.49 -12.90 -10.48
CA SER A 25 3.54 -13.35 -11.86
C SER A 25 4.96 -13.49 -12.38
N ASN A 26 5.84 -12.55 -12.03
CA ASN A 26 7.19 -12.53 -12.57
C ASN A 26 8.28 -12.66 -11.51
N SER A 27 7.90 -12.88 -10.26
CA SER A 27 8.83 -13.08 -9.15
C SER A 27 9.70 -11.87 -8.83
N LEU A 28 9.33 -10.70 -9.34
CA LEU A 28 10.03 -9.47 -9.02
C LEU A 28 9.82 -9.12 -7.56
N VAL A 29 10.90 -8.73 -6.87
CA VAL A 29 10.85 -8.35 -5.46
C VAL A 29 11.62 -7.06 -5.27
N ILE A 30 11.02 -6.10 -4.60
CA ILE A 30 11.67 -4.86 -4.23
C ILE A 30 11.60 -4.70 -2.72
N ARG A 31 12.73 -4.41 -2.11
CA ARG A 31 12.78 -4.08 -0.70
C ARG A 31 12.62 -2.58 -0.52
N MET A 32 11.70 -2.21 0.35
CA MET A 32 11.46 -0.81 0.68
C MET A 32 12.17 -0.47 1.97
N THR A 33 12.43 0.81 2.20
CA THR A 33 12.87 1.22 3.52
C THR A 33 11.70 1.09 4.49
N ALA A 34 12.02 1.02 5.77
CA ALA A 34 10.97 0.93 6.80
C ALA A 34 10.01 2.11 6.71
N MET A 35 10.54 3.31 6.46
CA MET A 35 9.70 4.51 6.38
C MET A 35 8.76 4.46 5.19
N ARG A 36 9.22 3.99 4.04
CA ARG A 36 8.36 3.85 2.87
C ARG A 36 7.25 2.83 3.14
N ALA A 37 7.62 1.69 3.73
CA ALA A 37 6.66 0.64 4.02
C ALA A 37 5.60 1.13 5.02
N ARG A 38 6.02 1.85 6.05
CA ARG A 38 5.08 2.40 7.03
C ARG A 38 4.14 3.41 6.40
N CYS A 39 4.68 4.26 5.53
CA CYS A 39 3.87 5.26 4.85
C CYS A 39 2.83 4.61 3.95
N LEU A 40 3.25 3.65 3.14
CA LEU A 40 2.33 2.96 2.24
C LEU A 40 1.26 2.20 3.03
N SER A 41 1.66 1.54 4.10
CA SER A 41 0.71 0.83 4.94
C SER A 41 -0.33 1.76 5.55
N PHE A 42 0.11 2.91 6.04
CA PHE A 42 -0.81 3.90 6.61
C PHE A 42 -1.80 4.39 5.56
N ILE A 43 -1.30 4.69 4.37
CA ILE A 43 -2.16 5.14 3.28
C ILE A 43 -3.20 4.09 2.91
N ILE A 44 -2.79 2.83 2.83
CA ILE A 44 -3.71 1.74 2.51
C ILE A 44 -4.76 1.57 3.60
N GLU A 45 -4.36 1.67 4.86
CA GLU A 45 -5.29 1.55 5.97
C GLU A 45 -6.32 2.67 5.99
N HIS A 46 -5.99 3.81 5.41
CA HIS A 46 -6.88 4.97 5.37
C HIS A 46 -7.43 5.23 3.97
N ALA A 47 -7.40 4.20 3.13
CA ALA A 47 -7.82 4.34 1.73
C ALA A 47 -9.27 4.75 1.57
N GLN A 48 -10.11 4.51 2.57
CA GLN A 48 -11.52 4.88 2.50
C GLN A 48 -11.77 6.36 2.77
N GLU A 49 -10.78 7.07 3.30
CA GLU A 49 -10.91 8.49 3.52
C GLU A 49 -10.88 9.21 2.17
N GLU A 50 -11.67 10.27 2.06
CA GLU A 50 -11.70 11.04 0.84
C GLU A 50 -10.34 11.64 0.52
N VAL A 51 -9.67 12.18 1.55
CA VAL A 51 -8.32 12.71 1.43
C VAL A 51 -7.57 12.43 2.71
N ILE A 52 -6.37 11.88 2.58
CA ILE A 52 -5.46 11.70 3.71
C ILE A 52 -4.59 12.95 3.78
N GLY A 53 -4.72 13.70 4.87
CA GLY A 53 -4.03 14.98 5.02
C GLY A 53 -2.52 14.81 5.15
N ARG A 54 -1.77 15.79 4.65
CA ARG A 54 -0.32 15.74 4.75
C ARG A 54 0.14 15.79 6.20
N GLN A 55 -0.51 16.60 7.04
CA GLN A 55 -0.19 16.67 8.46
C GLN A 55 -0.51 15.34 9.15
N GLU A 56 -1.59 14.72 8.76
CA GLU A 56 -1.96 13.40 9.28
C GLU A 56 -0.87 12.38 8.99
N LEU A 57 -0.34 12.39 7.76
CA LEU A 57 0.75 11.51 7.35
C LEU A 57 2.02 11.80 8.12
N THR A 58 2.43 13.07 8.22
CA THR A 58 3.66 13.41 8.93
C THR A 58 3.57 13.03 10.40
N THR A 59 2.42 13.24 11.02
CA THR A 59 2.24 12.87 12.42
C THR A 59 2.31 11.36 12.59
N ALA A 60 1.69 10.61 11.70
CA ALA A 60 1.71 9.15 11.77
C ALA A 60 3.12 8.59 11.62
N LEU A 61 3.93 9.20 10.76
CA LEU A 61 5.27 8.68 10.45
C LEU A 61 6.33 9.17 11.42
N TRP A 62 6.25 10.42 11.83
CA TRP A 62 7.30 11.02 12.66
C TRP A 62 6.84 11.44 14.05
N GLY A 63 5.56 11.25 14.36
CA GLY A 63 5.01 11.58 15.66
C GLY A 63 5.13 13.07 15.96
N SER A 64 5.50 13.41 17.18
CA SER A 64 5.66 14.81 17.56
C SER A 64 6.75 15.52 16.75
N ARG A 65 7.66 14.75 16.18
CA ARG A 65 8.72 15.29 15.33
C ARG A 65 8.18 15.77 14.00
N GLY A 66 6.95 15.39 13.65
CA GLY A 66 6.32 15.83 12.41
C GLY A 66 6.21 17.34 12.29
N ASN A 67 6.19 18.05 13.42
CA ASN A 67 6.15 19.50 13.41
C ASN A 67 7.44 20.12 12.89
N TYR A 68 8.52 19.36 12.91
CA TYR A 68 9.83 19.82 12.49
C TYR A 68 10.23 19.24 11.14
N VAL A 69 9.43 18.33 10.61
CA VAL A 69 9.74 17.69 9.33
C VAL A 69 9.30 18.61 8.21
N ASN A 70 10.22 18.87 7.29
CA ASN A 70 9.94 19.69 6.14
C ASN A 70 8.94 18.97 5.23
N ASP A 71 8.01 19.73 4.67
CA ASP A 71 7.04 19.19 3.72
C ASP A 71 7.72 18.51 2.54
N ALA A 72 8.93 18.97 2.18
CA ALA A 72 9.70 18.34 1.12
C ALA A 72 10.09 16.90 1.47
N ASN A 73 10.26 16.58 2.75
CA ASN A 73 10.56 15.21 3.16
C ASN A 73 9.42 14.27 2.82
N LEU A 74 8.19 14.70 3.09
CA LEU A 74 7.03 13.89 2.74
C LEU A 74 6.89 13.78 1.22
N THR A 75 7.09 14.86 0.50
CA THR A 75 7.02 14.85 -0.95
C THR A 75 8.02 13.86 -1.55
N GLN A 76 9.25 13.88 -1.04
CA GLN A 76 10.28 12.96 -1.49
C GLN A 76 9.91 11.51 -1.18
N LEU A 77 9.38 11.28 0.01
CA LEU A 77 8.97 9.93 0.42
C LEU A 77 7.87 9.39 -0.51
N LEU A 78 6.88 10.21 -0.80
CA LEU A 78 5.79 9.81 -1.69
C LEU A 78 6.29 9.55 -3.10
N TYR A 79 7.24 10.36 -3.57
CA TYR A 79 7.85 10.14 -4.88
C TYR A 79 8.51 8.77 -4.94
N LEU A 80 9.26 8.41 -3.91
CA LEU A 80 9.97 7.13 -3.88
C LEU A 80 9.01 5.95 -3.82
N ILE A 81 7.91 6.09 -3.08
CA ILE A 81 6.89 5.06 -3.03
C ILE A 81 6.25 4.88 -4.41
N ARG A 82 5.92 5.98 -5.07
CA ARG A 82 5.35 5.91 -6.42
C ARG A 82 6.30 5.24 -7.40
N LYS A 83 7.59 5.51 -7.25
CA LYS A 83 8.60 4.89 -8.09
C LYS A 83 8.64 3.38 -7.90
N ASP A 84 8.59 2.93 -6.65
CA ASP A 84 8.57 1.51 -6.35
C ASP A 84 7.31 0.85 -6.92
N LEU A 85 6.16 1.47 -6.74
CA LEU A 85 4.90 0.95 -7.25
C LEU A 85 4.90 0.89 -8.78
N LYS A 86 5.47 1.90 -9.43
CA LYS A 86 5.52 1.95 -10.88
C LYS A 86 6.31 0.78 -11.46
N THR A 87 7.34 0.34 -10.76
CA THR A 87 8.13 -0.82 -11.17
C THR A 87 7.25 -2.07 -11.29
N PHE A 88 6.17 -2.12 -10.52
CA PHE A 88 5.23 -3.23 -10.54
C PHE A 88 4.02 -2.96 -11.46
N GLY A 89 4.07 -1.91 -12.25
CA GLY A 89 2.95 -1.55 -13.11
C GLY A 89 1.79 -0.93 -12.38
N ILE A 90 1.99 -0.52 -11.13
CA ILE A 90 0.96 0.13 -10.34
C ILE A 90 1.12 1.63 -10.50
N ASN A 91 0.38 2.19 -11.42
CA ASN A 91 0.42 3.62 -11.69
C ASN A 91 -0.79 4.28 -11.07
N ASP A 92 -0.62 5.49 -10.58
CA ASP A 92 -1.72 6.32 -10.09
C ASP A 92 -2.47 5.74 -8.88
N LEU A 93 -1.83 4.91 -8.08
CA LEU A 93 -2.43 4.46 -6.83
C LEU A 93 -2.60 5.63 -5.86
N LEU A 94 -1.59 6.48 -5.78
CA LEU A 94 -1.57 7.63 -4.88
C LEU A 94 -1.81 8.89 -5.70
N ILE A 95 -2.99 9.49 -5.52
CA ILE A 95 -3.36 10.69 -6.25
C ILE A 95 -3.11 11.91 -5.36
N THR A 96 -2.34 12.85 -5.86
CA THR A 96 -2.08 14.09 -5.12
C THR A 96 -3.27 15.03 -5.26
N ILE A 97 -3.82 15.44 -4.13
CA ILE A 97 -4.85 16.47 -4.10
C ILE A 97 -4.16 17.76 -3.65
N PRO A 98 -3.98 18.73 -4.54
CA PRO A 98 -3.18 19.92 -4.21
C PRO A 98 -3.64 20.59 -2.93
N ARG A 99 -2.70 20.91 -2.07
CA ARG A 99 -2.90 21.62 -0.81
C ARG A 99 -3.68 20.83 0.24
N LYS A 100 -4.19 19.64 -0.10
CA LYS A 100 -4.99 18.85 0.85
C LYS A 100 -4.27 17.58 1.28
N GLY A 101 -3.76 16.80 0.35
CA GLY A 101 -3.09 15.56 0.71
C GLY A 101 -3.11 14.53 -0.38
N ILE A 102 -3.36 13.29 0.02
CA ILE A 102 -3.31 12.14 -0.88
C ILE A 102 -4.66 11.44 -0.87
N GLN A 103 -5.08 11.01 -2.04
CA GLN A 103 -6.26 10.17 -2.19
C GLN A 103 -5.82 8.85 -2.81
N VAL A 104 -6.36 7.76 -2.29
CA VAL A 104 -6.10 6.45 -2.88
C VAL A 104 -7.05 6.24 -4.04
N ASN A 105 -6.51 5.83 -5.19
CA ASN A 105 -7.30 5.61 -6.38
C ASN A 105 -8.14 4.35 -6.21
N ASP A 106 -9.45 4.49 -6.15
CA ASP A 106 -10.37 3.38 -5.94
C ASP A 106 -10.52 2.47 -7.15
N GLN A 107 -9.95 2.85 -8.29
CA GLN A 107 -9.95 2.00 -9.48
C GLN A 107 -8.90 0.89 -9.38
N ILE A 108 -7.98 1.00 -8.45
CA ILE A 108 -6.97 -0.03 -8.23
C ILE A 108 -7.39 -0.86 -7.03
N SER A 109 -7.52 -2.16 -7.23
CA SER A 109 -7.97 -3.04 -6.16
C SER A 109 -6.89 -3.23 -5.11
N ILE A 110 -7.30 -3.13 -3.85
CA ILE A 110 -6.43 -3.42 -2.71
C ILE A 110 -7.22 -4.32 -1.79
N ALA A 111 -6.63 -5.45 -1.43
CA ALA A 111 -7.27 -6.40 -0.54
C ALA A 111 -6.30 -6.79 0.55
N ALA A 112 -6.77 -6.79 1.79
CA ALA A 112 -5.96 -7.24 2.90
C ALA A 112 -5.87 -8.76 2.87
N ALA A 113 -4.67 -9.29 2.97
CA ALA A 113 -4.45 -10.72 3.07
C ALA A 113 -4.10 -11.04 4.51
N ASP A 114 -4.95 -11.83 5.16
CA ASP A 114 -4.70 -12.24 6.53
C ASP A 114 -3.76 -13.42 6.52
N SER A 115 -2.52 -13.18 6.91
CA SER A 115 -1.50 -14.23 6.90
C SER A 115 -1.14 -14.72 8.29
N GLU A 116 -1.81 -14.22 9.31
CA GLU A 116 -1.42 -14.58 10.68
C GLU A 116 -1.66 -16.05 11.00
N THR A 117 -2.71 -16.61 10.46
CA THR A 117 -3.08 -18.01 10.72
C THR A 117 -2.54 -18.96 9.69
N SER A 118 -1.85 -18.45 8.71
CA SER A 118 -1.48 -19.25 7.56
C SER A 118 -0.26 -20.09 7.80
N THR A 119 -0.46 -21.40 7.80
CA THR A 119 0.64 -22.34 7.70
C THR A 119 1.00 -22.58 6.24
N LYS A 120 0.12 -22.16 5.34
CA LYS A 120 0.32 -22.26 3.90
C LYS A 120 0.00 -20.92 3.25
N PRO A 121 0.94 -19.98 3.29
CA PRO A 121 0.69 -18.63 2.79
C PRO A 121 0.23 -18.58 1.34
N GLU A 122 0.77 -19.46 0.50
CA GLU A 122 0.41 -19.49 -0.90
C GLU A 122 -1.06 -19.82 -1.10
N LEU A 123 -1.57 -20.79 -0.34
CA LEU A 123 -2.97 -21.17 -0.44
C LEU A 123 -3.88 -20.02 0.00
N SER A 124 -3.52 -19.34 1.08
CA SER A 124 -4.31 -18.21 1.56
C SER A 124 -4.40 -17.11 0.52
N ILE A 125 -3.29 -16.82 -0.13
CA ILE A 125 -3.25 -15.80 -1.16
C ILE A 125 -4.11 -16.20 -2.35
N MET A 126 -4.03 -17.45 -2.76
CA MET A 126 -4.84 -17.94 -3.87
C MET A 126 -6.32 -17.85 -3.58
N LEU A 127 -6.73 -18.24 -2.38
CA LEU A 127 -8.14 -18.16 -1.98
C LEU A 127 -8.62 -16.73 -1.96
N PHE A 128 -7.77 -15.83 -1.51
CA PHE A 128 -8.10 -14.41 -1.47
C PHE A 128 -8.30 -13.85 -2.88
N CYS A 129 -7.40 -14.20 -3.78
CA CYS A 129 -7.50 -13.76 -5.17
C CYS A 129 -8.78 -14.27 -5.82
N LYS A 130 -9.16 -15.50 -5.53
CA LYS A 130 -10.41 -16.05 -6.05
C LYS A 130 -11.62 -15.25 -5.58
N LYS A 131 -11.63 -14.87 -4.30
CA LYS A 131 -12.71 -14.04 -3.78
C LYS A 131 -12.80 -12.71 -4.51
N ILE A 132 -11.67 -12.09 -4.75
CA ILE A 132 -11.63 -10.83 -5.47
C ILE A 132 -12.16 -10.99 -6.88
N GLN A 133 -11.74 -12.04 -7.56
CA GLN A 133 -12.22 -12.30 -8.92
C GLN A 133 -13.72 -12.54 -8.93
N ALA A 134 -14.24 -13.29 -7.96
CA ALA A 134 -15.66 -13.52 -7.86
C ALA A 134 -16.44 -12.23 -7.68
N LEU A 135 -15.91 -11.30 -6.88
CA LEU A 135 -16.54 -10.02 -6.71
C LEU A 135 -16.56 -9.21 -8.01
N PHE A 136 -15.48 -9.25 -8.76
CA PHE A 136 -15.43 -8.58 -10.04
C PHE A 136 -16.46 -9.17 -11.03
N PHE A 137 -16.51 -10.46 -11.11
CA PHE A 137 -17.45 -11.12 -12.02
C PHE A 137 -18.91 -10.87 -11.62
N SER A 138 -19.19 -10.81 -10.34
CA SER A 138 -20.55 -10.54 -9.89
C SER A 138 -20.99 -9.11 -10.19
N ARG A 139 -20.06 -8.22 -10.41
CA ARG A 139 -20.36 -6.84 -10.78
C ARG A 139 -20.54 -6.69 -12.28
N GLY A 140 -19.88 -7.55 -13.00
CA GLY A 140 -19.91 -7.51 -14.45
C GLY A 140 -21.25 -7.94 -14.97
#